data_196e080e2600e0ceaadd8ff5a852ae94
#
_entry.id   196e080e2600e0ceaadd8ff5a852ae94
#
_cell.length_a   1.000
_cell.length_b   1.000
_cell.length_c   1.000
_cell.angle_alpha   90.00
_cell.angle_beta   90.00
_cell.angle_gamma   90.00
#
_symmetry.space_group_name_H-M   'P 1'
#
loop_
_entity.id
_entity.type
_entity.pdbx_description
1 polymer ?
#
loop_
_entity_poly.entity_id
_entity_poly.type
_entity_poly.pdbx_seq_one_letter_code
_entity_poly.pdbx_strand_id
1 'polypeptide(L)'
;YSDTFCRLNKELLVKSDSLFSSQSSNTEEEANLCLALLMGYNATIYDYGDKGQKKQAVLDRIYNVLEKLPDSLLKLRLLTYTYGEVYDESILQQAHAIMTQWGNSTLSSEQIDIIEVLKNIEENPYPYHYID
;
A
#
# COMPACT_ATOMS: atom_id res chain seq x y z
N TYR A 1 25.01 -6.17 5.33
CA TYR A 1 24.06 -7.07 4.66
C TYR A 1 24.79 -8.06 3.76
N SER A 2 24.18 -9.23 3.53
CA SER A 2 24.78 -10.24 2.66
C SER A 2 24.72 -9.82 1.19
N ASP A 3 25.59 -10.42 0.36
CA ASP A 3 25.59 -10.17 -1.08
C ASP A 3 24.26 -10.59 -1.72
N THR A 4 23.68 -11.70 -1.24
CA THR A 4 22.37 -12.16 -1.72
C THR A 4 21.29 -11.14 -1.41
N PHE A 5 21.27 -10.58 -0.20
CA PHE A 5 20.31 -9.56 0.16
C PHE A 5 20.46 -8.33 -0.73
N CYS A 6 21.67 -7.83 -0.92
CA CYS A 6 21.92 -6.63 -1.75
C CYS A 6 21.46 -6.85 -3.19
N ARG A 7 21.69 -8.05 -3.75
CA ARG A 7 21.26 -8.38 -5.09
C ARG A 7 19.74 -8.41 -5.21
N LEU A 8 19.05 -9.04 -4.25
CA LEU A 8 17.58 -9.12 -4.26
C LEU A 8 16.95 -7.75 -4.08
N ASN A 9 17.52 -6.93 -3.19
CA ASN A 9 17.05 -5.56 -2.98
C ASN A 9 17.15 -4.75 -4.27
N LYS A 10 18.27 -4.85 -4.97
CA LYS A 10 18.46 -4.15 -6.24
C LYS A 10 17.50 -4.65 -7.33
N GLU A 11 17.31 -5.97 -7.42
CA GLU A 11 16.37 -6.55 -8.38
C GLU A 11 14.95 -6.06 -8.13
N LEU A 12 14.53 -6.00 -6.88
CA LEU A 12 13.19 -5.52 -6.52
C LEU A 12 13.03 -4.05 -6.89
N LEU A 13 14.05 -3.23 -6.62
CA LEU A 13 14.01 -1.81 -6.97
C LEU A 13 13.91 -1.63 -8.49
N VAL A 14 14.68 -2.39 -9.27
CA VAL A 14 14.64 -2.32 -10.74
C VAL A 14 13.26 -2.72 -11.26
N LYS A 15 12.66 -3.77 -10.71
CA LYS A 15 11.32 -4.20 -11.10
C LYS A 15 10.27 -3.16 -10.74
N SER A 16 10.38 -2.56 -9.55
CA SER A 16 9.48 -1.49 -9.11
C SER A 16 9.59 -0.28 -10.04
N ASP A 17 10.80 0.10 -10.43
CA ASP A 17 11.02 1.20 -11.37
C ASP A 17 10.39 0.91 -12.74
N SER A 18 10.50 -0.32 -13.20
CA SER A 18 9.88 -0.74 -14.47
C SER A 18 8.36 -0.63 -14.38
N LEU A 19 7.77 -1.10 -13.28
CA LEU A 19 6.33 -0.99 -13.05
C LEU A 19 5.89 0.46 -12.89
N PHE A 20 6.71 1.30 -12.27
CA PHE A 20 6.41 2.72 -12.09
C PHE A 20 6.19 3.41 -13.44
N SER A 21 6.92 3.01 -14.46
CA SER A 21 6.79 3.56 -15.82
C SER A 21 5.63 2.96 -16.60
N SER A 22 4.96 1.93 -16.08
CA SER A 22 3.85 1.28 -16.76
C SER A 22 2.59 2.12 -16.69
N GLN A 23 1.76 2.01 -17.73
CA GLN A 23 0.46 2.68 -17.78
C GLN A 23 -0.65 1.65 -17.61
N SER A 24 -1.69 2.05 -16.89
CA SER A 24 -2.83 1.19 -16.61
C SER A 24 -3.96 1.47 -17.59
N SER A 25 -4.71 0.43 -17.94
CA SER A 25 -5.83 0.53 -18.89
C SER A 25 -7.14 0.92 -18.22
N ASN A 26 -7.28 0.70 -16.92
CA ASN A 26 -8.52 0.97 -16.18
C ASN A 26 -8.23 1.19 -14.71
N THR A 27 -9.28 1.55 -13.96
CA THR A 27 -9.17 1.89 -12.53
C THR A 27 -8.67 0.72 -11.69
N GLU A 28 -9.20 -0.47 -11.92
CA GLU A 28 -8.79 -1.65 -11.15
C GLU A 28 -7.32 -1.99 -11.40
N GLU A 29 -6.90 -1.94 -12.65
CA GLU A 29 -5.51 -2.18 -13.02
C GLU A 29 -4.58 -1.15 -12.40
N GLU A 30 -4.99 0.12 -12.40
CA GLU A 30 -4.22 1.19 -11.74
C GLU A 30 -4.11 0.95 -10.24
N ALA A 31 -5.20 0.54 -9.59
CA ALA A 31 -5.18 0.25 -8.16
C ALA A 31 -4.23 -0.90 -7.83
N ASN A 32 -4.25 -1.97 -8.61
CA ASN A 32 -3.34 -3.11 -8.44
C ASN A 32 -1.89 -2.69 -8.66
N LEU A 33 -1.64 -1.88 -9.67
CA LEU A 33 -0.30 -1.38 -9.98
C LEU A 33 0.23 -0.51 -8.83
N CYS A 34 -0.59 0.42 -8.34
CA CYS A 34 -0.22 1.28 -7.22
C CYS A 34 0.09 0.47 -5.95
N LEU A 35 -0.72 -0.55 -5.66
CA LEU A 35 -0.50 -1.40 -4.51
C LEU A 35 0.84 -2.14 -4.64
N ALA A 36 1.12 -2.71 -5.81
CA ALA A 36 2.38 -3.40 -6.07
C ALA A 36 3.58 -2.46 -5.94
N LEU A 37 3.45 -1.23 -6.46
CA LEU A 37 4.51 -0.23 -6.37
C LEU A 37 4.78 0.19 -4.93
N LEU A 38 3.72 0.45 -4.16
CA LEU A 38 3.88 0.84 -2.77
C LEU A 38 4.58 -0.25 -1.97
N MET A 39 4.14 -1.49 -2.14
CA MET A 39 4.75 -2.64 -1.45
C MET A 39 6.18 -2.88 -1.93
N GLY A 40 6.44 -2.74 -3.23
CA GLY A 40 7.77 -2.93 -3.79
C GLY A 40 8.78 -1.92 -3.26
N TYR A 41 8.43 -0.65 -3.26
CA TYR A 41 9.33 0.39 -2.74
C TYR A 41 9.49 0.28 -1.22
N ASN A 42 8.45 -0.13 -0.49
CA ASN A 42 8.56 -0.32 0.95
C ASN A 42 9.45 -1.51 1.33
N ALA A 43 9.53 -2.52 0.48
CA ALA A 43 10.36 -3.69 0.72
C ALA A 43 11.85 -3.43 0.46
N THR A 44 12.20 -2.34 -0.23
CA THR A 44 13.60 -1.98 -0.48
C THR A 44 14.10 -1.07 0.64
N ILE A 45 15.34 -1.27 1.08
CA ILE A 45 15.91 -0.46 2.15
C ILE A 45 17.00 0.51 1.70
N TYR A 46 17.53 0.32 0.49
CA TYR A 46 18.50 1.28 -0.05
C TYR A 46 17.79 2.34 -0.86
N ASP A 47 18.12 3.60 -0.57
CA ASP A 47 17.61 4.74 -1.31
C ASP A 47 18.71 5.19 -2.29
N TYR A 48 18.46 5.02 -3.58
CA TYR A 48 19.38 5.40 -4.63
C TYR A 48 19.13 6.83 -5.13
N GLY A 49 18.53 7.65 -4.29
CA GLY A 49 18.38 9.08 -4.53
C GLY A 49 16.98 9.54 -4.94
N ASP A 50 16.19 8.67 -5.56
CA ASP A 50 14.88 9.07 -6.07
C ASP A 50 13.70 8.22 -5.52
N LYS A 51 13.98 7.26 -4.65
CA LYS A 51 12.94 6.38 -4.11
C LYS A 51 11.84 7.15 -3.37
N GLY A 52 12.23 8.13 -2.57
CA GLY A 52 11.27 8.97 -1.84
C GLY A 52 10.36 9.75 -2.76
N GLN A 53 10.92 10.30 -3.85
CA GLN A 53 10.14 11.02 -4.86
C GLN A 53 9.18 10.09 -5.59
N LYS A 54 9.63 8.88 -5.92
CA LYS A 54 8.79 7.88 -6.57
C LYS A 54 7.68 7.41 -5.67
N LYS A 55 7.95 7.18 -4.37
CA LYS A 55 6.91 6.85 -3.40
C LYS A 55 5.85 7.95 -3.33
N GLN A 56 6.27 9.22 -3.31
CA GLN A 56 5.33 10.32 -3.29
C GLN A 56 4.47 10.34 -4.55
N ALA A 57 5.06 10.10 -5.71
CA ALA A 57 4.32 10.03 -6.95
C ALA A 57 3.31 8.87 -6.95
N VAL A 58 3.68 7.73 -6.37
CA VAL A 58 2.76 6.60 -6.21
C VAL A 58 1.61 6.98 -5.29
N LEU A 59 1.88 7.66 -4.18
CA LEU A 59 0.83 8.12 -3.26
C LEU A 59 -0.14 9.07 -3.96
N ASP A 60 0.36 9.98 -4.79
CA ASP A 60 -0.49 10.89 -5.56
C ASP A 60 -1.40 10.10 -6.52
N ARG A 61 -0.87 9.08 -7.18
CA ARG A 61 -1.67 8.19 -8.05
C ARG A 61 -2.72 7.44 -7.24
N ILE A 62 -2.37 7.01 -6.01
CA ILE A 62 -3.29 6.30 -5.12
C ILE A 62 -4.48 7.19 -4.77
N TYR A 63 -4.24 8.43 -4.35
CA TYR A 63 -5.33 9.35 -4.02
C TYR A 63 -6.27 9.57 -5.23
N ASN A 64 -5.71 9.64 -6.42
CA ASN A 64 -6.52 9.77 -7.63
C ASN A 64 -7.37 8.53 -7.90
N VAL A 65 -6.78 7.33 -7.79
CA VAL A 65 -7.51 6.11 -8.10
C VAL A 65 -8.56 5.78 -7.02
N LEU A 66 -8.31 6.14 -5.77
CA LEU A 66 -9.26 5.90 -4.68
C LEU A 66 -10.59 6.61 -4.90
N GLU A 67 -10.58 7.76 -5.55
CA GLU A 67 -11.82 8.49 -5.87
C GLU A 67 -12.71 7.74 -6.84
N LYS A 68 -12.13 6.89 -7.69
CA LYS A 68 -12.83 6.18 -8.76
C LYS A 68 -13.06 4.71 -8.47
N LEU A 69 -12.34 4.16 -7.50
CA LEU A 69 -12.38 2.73 -7.20
C LEU A 69 -13.61 2.40 -6.36
N PRO A 70 -14.45 1.45 -6.79
CA PRO A 70 -15.59 1.05 -5.96
C PRO A 70 -15.15 0.32 -4.71
N ASP A 71 -15.97 0.40 -3.67
CA ASP A 71 -15.73 -0.30 -2.41
C ASP A 71 -15.59 -1.79 -2.68
N SER A 72 -14.50 -2.39 -2.18
CA SER A 72 -14.13 -3.75 -2.52
C SER A 72 -12.97 -4.20 -1.64
N LEU A 73 -12.63 -5.48 -1.72
CA LEU A 73 -11.43 -6.00 -1.07
C LEU A 73 -10.17 -5.26 -1.57
N LEU A 74 -10.08 -5.03 -2.88
CA LEU A 74 -8.94 -4.32 -3.46
C LEU A 74 -8.83 -2.91 -2.89
N LYS A 75 -9.95 -2.18 -2.81
CA LYS A 75 -9.94 -0.83 -2.24
C LYS A 75 -9.52 -0.86 -0.78
N LEU A 76 -10.01 -1.82 0.00
CA LEU A 76 -9.61 -1.92 1.40
C LEU A 76 -8.11 -2.22 1.54
N ARG A 77 -7.56 -3.08 0.69
CA ARG A 77 -6.12 -3.35 0.68
C ARG A 77 -5.32 -2.07 0.39
N LEU A 78 -5.73 -1.34 -0.64
CA LEU A 78 -5.05 -0.11 -1.01
C LEU A 78 -5.13 0.93 0.12
N LEU A 79 -6.32 1.11 0.70
CA LEU A 79 -6.52 2.02 1.83
C LEU A 79 -5.65 1.62 3.02
N THR A 80 -5.58 0.33 3.34
CA THR A 80 -4.85 -0.17 4.49
C THR A 80 -3.35 0.13 4.38
N TYR A 81 -2.74 -0.23 3.26
CA TYR A 81 -1.31 -0.01 3.08
C TYR A 81 -0.98 1.46 2.89
N THR A 82 -1.88 2.23 2.30
CA THR A 82 -1.72 3.69 2.20
C THR A 82 -1.80 4.32 3.59
N TYR A 83 -2.76 3.90 4.42
CA TYR A 83 -2.85 4.40 5.78
C TYR A 83 -1.55 4.16 6.56
N GLY A 84 -0.94 3.00 6.40
CA GLY A 84 0.35 2.69 7.05
C GLY A 84 1.50 3.61 6.64
N GLU A 85 1.36 4.30 5.51
CA GLU A 85 2.38 5.25 5.03
C GLU A 85 2.10 6.67 5.49
N VAL A 86 0.85 7.13 5.38
CA VAL A 86 0.53 8.55 5.53
C VAL A 86 -0.20 8.87 6.84
N TYR A 87 -0.80 7.88 7.48
CA TYR A 87 -1.62 8.05 8.70
C TYR A 87 -2.68 9.14 8.55
N ASP A 88 -3.24 9.25 7.34
CA ASP A 88 -4.31 10.17 7.01
C ASP A 88 -5.63 9.61 7.54
N GLU A 89 -6.27 10.34 8.45
CA GLU A 89 -7.51 9.91 9.09
C GLU A 89 -8.63 9.68 8.09
N SER A 90 -8.68 10.43 6.99
CA SER A 90 -9.69 10.24 5.96
C SER A 90 -9.55 8.88 5.26
N ILE A 91 -8.32 8.40 5.09
CA ILE A 91 -8.04 7.09 4.54
C ILE A 91 -8.56 6.00 5.49
N LEU A 92 -8.28 6.15 6.78
CA LEU A 92 -8.75 5.21 7.80
C LEU A 92 -10.28 5.15 7.86
N GLN A 93 -10.95 6.30 7.79
CA GLN A 93 -12.40 6.36 7.80
C GLN A 93 -13.01 5.63 6.59
N GLN A 94 -12.43 5.79 5.42
CA GLN A 94 -12.87 5.05 4.23
C GLN A 94 -12.70 3.54 4.40
N ALA A 95 -11.60 3.12 4.99
CA ALA A 95 -11.33 1.70 5.26
C ALA A 95 -12.38 1.13 6.23
N HIS A 96 -12.66 1.84 7.32
CA HIS A 96 -13.67 1.42 8.29
C HIS A 96 -15.06 1.37 7.67
N ALA A 97 -15.38 2.26 6.75
CA ALA A 97 -16.68 2.26 6.07
C ALA A 97 -16.88 0.97 5.28
N ILE A 98 -15.85 0.48 4.59
CA ILE A 98 -15.92 -0.78 3.85
C ILE A 98 -16.12 -1.95 4.84
N MET A 99 -15.36 -1.98 5.93
CA MET A 99 -15.49 -3.03 6.94
C MET A 99 -16.89 -3.05 7.56
N THR A 100 -17.46 -1.88 7.79
CA THR A 100 -18.82 -1.76 8.33
C THR A 100 -19.85 -2.32 7.35
N GLN A 101 -19.67 -2.10 6.05
CA GLN A 101 -20.56 -2.66 5.02
C GLN A 101 -20.53 -4.19 5.01
N TRP A 102 -19.36 -4.78 5.30
CA TRP A 102 -19.26 -6.24 5.37
C TRP A 102 -20.01 -6.80 6.60
N GLY A 103 -20.08 -6.03 7.66
CA GLY A 103 -20.89 -6.35 8.85
C GLY A 103 -20.55 -7.70 9.46
N ASN A 104 -21.60 -8.45 9.77
CA ASN A 104 -21.49 -9.78 10.38
C ASN A 104 -21.58 -10.91 9.34
N SER A 105 -21.42 -10.60 8.05
CA SER A 105 -21.39 -11.61 7.00
C SER A 105 -20.23 -12.57 7.20
N THR A 106 -20.35 -13.77 6.64
CA THR A 106 -19.21 -14.70 6.62
C THR A 106 -18.13 -14.11 5.73
N LEU A 107 -16.97 -13.84 6.33
CA LEU A 107 -15.84 -13.22 5.61
C LEU A 107 -14.92 -14.30 5.02
N SER A 108 -14.33 -14.00 3.87
CA SER A 108 -13.29 -14.83 3.29
C SER A 108 -12.00 -14.71 4.12
N SER A 109 -11.08 -15.66 3.93
CA SER A 109 -9.76 -15.59 4.58
C SER A 109 -9.02 -14.31 4.18
N GLU A 110 -9.16 -13.88 2.94
CA GLU A 110 -8.52 -12.66 2.44
C GLU A 110 -9.08 -11.40 3.10
N GLN A 111 -10.38 -11.36 3.33
CA GLN A 111 -11.01 -10.26 4.05
C GLN A 111 -10.54 -10.22 5.50
N ILE A 112 -10.49 -11.37 6.16
CA ILE A 112 -10.02 -11.46 7.54
C ILE A 112 -8.56 -11.00 7.63
N ASP A 113 -7.71 -11.44 6.70
CA ASP A 113 -6.30 -11.09 6.70
C ASP A 113 -6.08 -9.58 6.60
N ILE A 114 -6.78 -8.91 5.70
CA ILE A 114 -6.58 -7.46 5.53
C ILE A 114 -7.13 -6.67 6.72
N ILE A 115 -8.22 -7.13 7.33
CA ILE A 115 -8.76 -6.52 8.55
C ILE A 115 -7.73 -6.61 9.68
N GLU A 116 -7.06 -7.76 9.82
CA GLU A 116 -6.02 -7.93 10.84
C GLU A 116 -4.81 -7.04 10.59
N VAL A 117 -4.41 -6.88 9.32
CA VAL A 117 -3.31 -5.98 8.96
C VAL A 117 -3.65 -4.56 9.37
N LEU A 118 -4.85 -4.08 9.03
CA LEU A 118 -5.28 -2.73 9.40
C LEU A 118 -5.32 -2.56 10.90
N LYS A 119 -5.87 -3.54 11.62
CA LYS A 119 -5.93 -3.50 13.07
C LYS A 119 -4.54 -3.39 13.69
N ASN A 120 -3.58 -4.15 13.18
CA ASN A 120 -2.20 -4.09 13.67
C ASN A 120 -1.58 -2.72 13.42
N ILE A 121 -1.84 -2.10 12.27
CA ILE A 121 -1.34 -0.77 11.97
C ILE A 121 -1.96 0.26 12.92
N GLU A 122 -3.27 0.15 13.20
CA GLU A 122 -3.95 1.06 14.13
C GLU A 122 -3.45 0.92 15.56
N GLU A 123 -3.19 -0.31 16.01
CA GLU A 123 -2.73 -0.59 17.37
C GLU A 123 -1.27 -0.23 17.58
N ASN A 124 -0.49 -0.19 16.52
CA ASN A 124 0.95 0.07 16.56
C ASN A 124 1.32 1.21 15.59
N PRO A 125 0.73 2.40 15.77
CA PRO A 125 1.02 3.51 14.86
C PRO A 125 2.47 3.97 15.04
N TYR A 126 3.07 4.41 13.94
CA TYR A 126 4.42 4.98 13.93
C TYR A 126 5.48 4.06 14.54
N PRO A 127 5.58 2.78 14.11
CA PRO A 127 6.47 1.83 14.76
C PRO A 127 7.95 2.24 14.80
N TYR A 128 8.36 3.18 13.95
CA TYR A 128 9.72 3.65 13.87
C TYR A 128 9.92 5.03 14.50
N HIS A 129 8.88 5.62 15.08
CA HIS A 129 8.92 6.96 15.66
C HIS A 129 9.07 6.97 17.18
N TYR A 130 9.03 5.81 17.81
CA TYR A 130 9.15 5.70 19.26
C TYR A 130 10.56 5.92 19.77
N ILE A 131 11.52 5.98 18.88
CA ILE A 131 12.92 6.06 19.23
C ILE A 131 13.41 7.50 19.26
N ASP A 132 12.59 8.41 18.87
CA ASP A 132 12.97 9.85 18.82
C ASP A 132 13.01 10.47 20.22
#